data_c35e93eef0a3d340aab967abfd11a57d
#
_entry.id   c35e93eef0a3d340aab967abfd11a57d
#
_cell.length_a   1.000
_cell.length_b   1.000
_cell.length_c   1.000
_cell.angle_alpha   90.00
_cell.angle_beta   90.00
_cell.angle_gamma   90.00
#
_symmetry.space_group_name_H-M   'P 1'
#
loop_
_entity.id
_entity.type
_entity.pdbx_description
1 polymer ?
#
loop_
_entity_poly.entity_id
_entity_poly.type
_entity_poly.pdbx_seq_one_letter_code
_entity_poly.pdbx_strand_id
1 'polypeptide(L)'
;MYIDTGYFGNEHTKKWHRVAYNNLQTLNHLSVEDVQRRLKDTFVWREAYKWLKDRFEEVHGVTHDKWKPEKTKRGKTILIVPPSQKVFNHFGGDAKEFTDKLVKEIKLYTDKPIEIRPKVGRDQRVKYTVQDQLRSGKYHCLVTYNSIASLEAITIGIPAVVTGPNAGSYLSETKLKNIDAPYYPSFKEIYEHVYYLTNCQLNSDEFRSPKAYKVIKALQGDAIKSKGAIK
;
A
#
# COMPACT_ATOMS: atom_id res chain seq x y z
N MET A 1 1.92 10.06 -15.30
CA MET A 1 0.84 9.29 -14.66
C MET A 1 1.10 7.82 -14.85
N TYR A 2 0.97 7.02 -13.80
CA TYR A 2 1.19 5.57 -13.79
C TYR A 2 -0.11 4.88 -13.44
N ILE A 3 -0.41 3.77 -14.13
CA ILE A 3 -1.57 2.92 -13.87
C ILE A 3 -1.07 1.50 -13.64
N ASP A 4 -1.43 0.90 -12.52
CA ASP A 4 -1.04 -0.48 -12.16
C ASP A 4 -2.14 -1.12 -11.30
N THR A 5 -1.96 -2.36 -10.88
CA THR A 5 -2.87 -3.08 -9.97
C THR A 5 -3.20 -2.22 -8.74
N GLY A 6 -4.47 -2.15 -8.37
CA GLY A 6 -4.96 -1.35 -7.24
C GLY A 6 -4.31 -1.71 -5.91
N TYR A 7 -4.50 -0.85 -4.92
CA TYR A 7 -3.97 -1.06 -3.57
C TYR A 7 -4.76 -2.14 -2.82
N PHE A 8 -6.07 -2.19 -3.00
CA PHE A 8 -7.00 -3.05 -2.27
C PHE A 8 -8.03 -3.68 -3.21
N GLY A 9 -8.71 -4.74 -2.75
CA GLY A 9 -9.84 -5.37 -3.43
C GLY A 9 -9.48 -6.20 -4.68
N ASN A 10 -8.22 -6.60 -4.81
CA ASN A 10 -7.72 -7.39 -5.94
C ASN A 10 -7.23 -8.80 -5.55
N GLU A 11 -7.54 -9.26 -4.36
CA GLU A 11 -7.11 -10.56 -3.85
C GLU A 11 -7.61 -11.69 -4.77
N HIS A 12 -8.85 -11.56 -5.25
CA HIS A 12 -9.51 -12.55 -6.11
C HIS A 12 -9.91 -12.02 -7.50
N THR A 13 -9.74 -10.71 -7.75
CA THR A 13 -10.14 -10.05 -9.01
C THR A 13 -9.05 -9.09 -9.48
N LYS A 14 -9.13 -8.64 -10.73
CA LYS A 14 -8.29 -7.56 -11.27
C LYS A 14 -9.14 -6.32 -11.55
N LYS A 15 -10.14 -6.08 -10.72
CA LYS A 15 -11.12 -5.03 -10.93
C LYS A 15 -10.55 -3.64 -10.73
N TRP A 16 -9.65 -3.48 -9.75
CA TRP A 16 -9.15 -2.19 -9.32
C TRP A 16 -7.76 -1.89 -9.87
N HIS A 17 -7.57 -0.65 -10.29
CA HIS A 17 -6.31 -0.11 -10.77
C HIS A 17 -5.98 1.15 -9.98
N ARG A 18 -4.77 1.24 -9.42
CA ARG A 18 -4.28 2.47 -8.83
C ARG A 18 -3.84 3.42 -9.92
N VAL A 19 -4.01 4.71 -9.66
CA VAL A 19 -3.46 5.79 -10.48
C VAL A 19 -2.54 6.61 -9.60
N ALA A 20 -1.33 6.87 -10.07
CA ALA A 20 -0.36 7.68 -9.35
C ALA A 20 0.33 8.67 -10.29
N TYR A 21 0.65 9.87 -9.78
CA TYR A 21 1.45 10.87 -10.47
C TYR A 21 2.91 10.81 -10.01
N ASN A 22 3.84 10.99 -10.93
CA ASN A 22 5.28 11.13 -10.68
C ASN A 22 6.00 9.92 -10.06
N ASN A 23 5.30 8.86 -9.67
CA ASN A 23 5.90 7.64 -9.14
C ASN A 23 5.01 6.43 -9.45
N LEU A 24 5.56 5.20 -9.32
CA LEU A 24 4.82 3.94 -9.50
C LEU A 24 3.68 3.77 -8.49
N GLN A 25 3.76 4.46 -7.35
CA GLN A 25 2.72 4.51 -6.32
C GLN A 25 2.58 5.94 -5.82
N THR A 26 1.39 6.33 -5.33
CA THR A 26 1.25 7.62 -4.66
C THR A 26 2.05 7.62 -3.35
N LEU A 27 2.80 8.68 -3.11
CA LEU A 27 3.54 8.91 -1.86
C LEU A 27 2.83 9.93 -0.96
N ASN A 28 1.66 10.41 -1.40
CA ASN A 28 0.88 11.38 -0.67
C ASN A 28 0.03 10.72 0.41
N HIS A 29 -0.36 11.52 1.37
CA HIS A 29 -1.36 11.23 2.37
C HIS A 29 -2.33 12.40 2.47
N LEU A 30 -3.62 12.09 2.66
CA LEU A 30 -4.66 13.08 2.96
C LEU A 30 -5.51 12.55 4.12
N SER A 31 -5.92 13.43 5.03
CA SER A 31 -6.92 13.11 6.04
C SER A 31 -8.28 12.79 5.39
N VAL A 32 -9.17 12.18 6.14
CA VAL A 32 -10.55 11.93 5.67
C VAL A 32 -11.23 13.25 5.30
N GLU A 33 -11.07 14.27 6.12
CA GLU A 33 -11.63 15.60 5.92
C GLU A 33 -11.11 16.25 4.63
N ASP A 34 -9.81 16.14 4.35
CA ASP A 34 -9.22 16.66 3.12
C ASP A 34 -9.72 15.94 1.87
N VAL A 35 -9.82 14.59 1.91
CA VAL A 35 -10.41 13.81 0.82
C VAL A 35 -11.84 14.27 0.56
N GLN A 36 -12.65 14.38 1.61
CA GLN A 36 -14.04 14.82 1.51
C GLN A 36 -14.15 16.25 0.96
N ARG A 37 -13.35 17.19 1.48
CA ARG A 37 -13.33 18.58 1.04
C ARG A 37 -12.97 18.69 -0.44
N ARG A 38 -11.87 18.07 -0.87
CA ARG A 38 -11.40 18.13 -2.27
C ARG A 38 -12.40 17.52 -3.24
N LEU A 39 -13.10 16.46 -2.88
CA LEU A 39 -14.14 15.89 -3.72
C LEU A 39 -15.43 16.74 -3.73
N LYS A 40 -15.78 17.41 -2.62
CA LYS A 40 -16.87 18.39 -2.59
C LYS A 40 -16.62 19.58 -3.54
N ASP A 41 -15.38 20.06 -3.58
CA ASP A 41 -15.00 21.15 -4.47
C ASP A 41 -15.04 20.73 -5.96
N THR A 42 -15.04 19.43 -6.22
CA THR A 42 -14.98 18.85 -7.58
C THR A 42 -16.36 18.42 -8.09
N PHE A 43 -17.25 17.97 -7.19
CA PHE A 43 -18.59 17.45 -7.50
C PHE A 43 -19.66 18.10 -6.65
N VAL A 44 -20.91 18.02 -7.11
CA VAL A 44 -22.06 18.27 -6.23
C VAL A 44 -21.96 17.33 -5.02
N TRP A 45 -22.17 17.87 -3.80
CA TRP A 45 -21.98 17.14 -2.53
C TRP A 45 -22.60 15.75 -2.51
N ARG A 46 -23.81 15.61 -3.04
CA ARG A 46 -24.54 14.32 -3.10
C ARG A 46 -23.77 13.27 -3.90
N GLU A 47 -23.14 13.66 -5.01
CA GLU A 47 -22.35 12.77 -5.87
C GLU A 47 -21.02 12.41 -5.21
N ALA A 48 -20.35 13.39 -4.56
CA ALA A 48 -19.12 13.17 -3.84
C ALA A 48 -19.34 12.19 -2.66
N TYR A 49 -20.40 12.40 -1.88
CA TYR A 49 -20.73 11.52 -0.75
C TYR A 49 -21.06 10.11 -1.20
N LYS A 50 -21.86 9.97 -2.27
CA LYS A 50 -22.17 8.66 -2.86
C LYS A 50 -20.89 7.94 -3.34
N TRP A 51 -20.01 8.66 -4.05
CA TRP A 51 -18.74 8.13 -4.50
C TRP A 51 -17.91 7.57 -3.34
N LEU A 52 -17.73 8.34 -2.28
CA LEU A 52 -16.92 7.97 -1.11
C LEU A 52 -17.46 6.74 -0.40
N LYS A 53 -18.78 6.72 -0.18
CA LYS A 53 -19.46 5.61 0.51
C LYS A 53 -19.41 4.33 -0.31
N ASP A 54 -19.89 4.38 -1.55
CA ASP A 54 -20.02 3.22 -2.41
C ASP A 54 -18.63 2.63 -2.72
N ARG A 55 -17.63 3.48 -2.94
CA ARG A 55 -16.26 3.08 -3.21
C ARG A 55 -15.64 2.26 -2.10
N PHE A 56 -15.73 2.78 -0.87
CA PHE A 56 -15.14 2.10 0.27
C PHE A 56 -15.79 0.73 0.50
N GLU A 57 -17.11 0.69 0.47
CA GLU A 57 -17.87 -0.55 0.65
C GLU A 57 -17.60 -1.56 -0.48
N GLU A 58 -17.50 -1.11 -1.73
CA GLU A 58 -17.22 -1.98 -2.87
C GLU A 58 -15.80 -2.59 -2.82
N VAL A 59 -14.83 -1.85 -2.30
CA VAL A 59 -13.43 -2.30 -2.19
C VAL A 59 -13.20 -3.20 -0.99
N HIS A 60 -13.80 -2.87 0.16
CA HIS A 60 -13.51 -3.52 1.44
C HIS A 60 -14.63 -4.44 1.96
N GLY A 61 -15.79 -4.49 1.26
CA GLY A 61 -16.94 -5.30 1.66
C GLY A 61 -17.67 -4.81 2.91
N VAL A 62 -17.24 -3.67 3.48
CA VAL A 62 -17.84 -3.04 4.67
C VAL A 62 -17.84 -1.53 4.51
N THR A 63 -18.77 -0.85 5.18
CA THR A 63 -18.81 0.61 5.20
C THR A 63 -17.60 1.18 5.97
N HIS A 64 -17.17 2.38 5.61
CA HIS A 64 -15.94 2.98 6.15
C HIS A 64 -16.00 3.17 7.69
N ASP A 65 -17.15 3.42 8.27
CA ASP A 65 -17.36 3.58 9.71
C ASP A 65 -17.28 2.26 10.51
N LYS A 66 -17.46 1.13 9.84
CA LYS A 66 -17.34 -0.22 10.41
C LYS A 66 -15.99 -0.87 10.18
N TRP A 67 -15.22 -0.36 9.23
CA TRP A 67 -13.93 -0.93 8.88
C TRP A 67 -12.90 -0.76 10.01
N LYS A 68 -12.15 -1.83 10.27
CA LYS A 68 -11.03 -1.82 11.23
C LYS A 68 -9.91 -2.72 10.72
N PRO A 69 -8.64 -2.37 10.98
CA PRO A 69 -7.53 -3.29 10.74
C PRO A 69 -7.67 -4.52 11.65
N GLU A 70 -7.21 -5.64 11.15
CA GLU A 70 -7.15 -6.87 11.95
C GLU A 70 -6.08 -6.75 13.04
N LYS A 71 -6.15 -7.61 14.05
CA LYS A 71 -5.16 -7.72 15.12
C LYS A 71 -4.52 -9.10 15.06
N THR A 72 -3.53 -9.28 14.22
CA THR A 72 -2.78 -10.53 14.13
C THR A 72 -1.73 -10.61 15.24
N LYS A 73 -1.59 -11.78 15.86
CA LYS A 73 -0.50 -12.05 16.80
C LYS A 73 0.85 -11.93 16.06
N ARG A 74 1.79 -11.23 16.68
CA ARG A 74 3.16 -11.09 16.15
C ARG A 74 4.06 -12.22 16.63
N GLY A 75 4.86 -12.76 15.73
CA GLY A 75 5.88 -13.75 16.02
C GLY A 75 7.29 -13.17 16.06
N LYS A 76 8.27 -13.97 15.62
CA LYS A 76 9.69 -13.58 15.67
C LYS A 76 10.35 -13.49 14.28
N THR A 77 9.75 -14.04 13.24
CA THR A 77 10.35 -14.14 11.90
C THR A 77 10.10 -12.85 11.10
N ILE A 78 11.09 -12.36 10.41
CA ILE A 78 10.99 -11.27 9.44
C ILE A 78 10.62 -11.85 8.09
N LEU A 79 9.53 -11.37 7.47
CA LEU A 79 9.14 -11.76 6.12
C LEU A 79 9.64 -10.74 5.10
N ILE A 80 10.52 -11.14 4.20
CA ILE A 80 10.92 -10.31 3.07
C ILE A 80 10.02 -10.63 1.87
N VAL A 81 9.36 -9.61 1.33
CA VAL A 81 8.65 -9.66 0.04
C VAL A 81 9.51 -8.93 -0.99
N PRO A 82 10.25 -9.69 -1.83
CA PRO A 82 11.22 -9.11 -2.75
C PRO A 82 10.53 -8.27 -3.84
N PRO A 83 11.22 -7.28 -4.39
CA PRO A 83 10.74 -6.54 -5.56
C PRO A 83 10.61 -7.45 -6.79
N SER A 84 9.87 -7.00 -7.81
CA SER A 84 9.84 -7.74 -9.08
C SER A 84 11.01 -7.37 -9.97
N GLN A 85 11.52 -8.33 -10.73
CA GLN A 85 12.53 -8.06 -11.74
C GLN A 85 12.07 -6.98 -12.75
N LYS A 86 10.76 -6.90 -13.04
CA LYS A 86 10.19 -5.81 -13.87
C LYS A 86 10.46 -4.41 -13.32
N VAL A 87 10.42 -4.24 -12.00
CA VAL A 87 10.74 -2.96 -11.36
C VAL A 87 12.23 -2.66 -11.53
N PHE A 88 13.09 -3.64 -11.30
CA PHE A 88 14.54 -3.47 -11.43
C PHE A 88 14.99 -3.31 -12.88
N ASN A 89 14.33 -3.95 -13.84
CA ASN A 89 14.58 -3.70 -15.27
C ASN A 89 14.31 -2.24 -15.66
N HIS A 90 13.35 -1.59 -15.00
CA HIS A 90 13.04 -0.18 -15.24
C HIS A 90 14.08 0.77 -14.61
N PHE A 91 14.63 0.42 -13.45
CA PHE A 91 15.57 1.26 -12.71
C PHE A 91 17.06 0.87 -12.95
N GLY A 92 17.31 -0.19 -13.68
CA GLY A 92 18.65 -0.74 -13.90
C GLY A 92 19.16 -1.49 -12.66
N GLY A 93 19.02 -2.84 -12.65
CA GLY A 93 19.49 -3.65 -11.52
C GLY A 93 18.95 -5.08 -11.55
N ASP A 94 19.31 -5.84 -10.53
CA ASP A 94 18.89 -7.21 -10.32
C ASP A 94 18.15 -7.37 -8.99
N ALA A 95 16.92 -7.93 -9.04
CA ALA A 95 16.07 -8.09 -7.88
C ALA A 95 16.60 -9.10 -6.87
N LYS A 96 17.34 -10.12 -7.34
CA LYS A 96 17.96 -11.12 -6.47
C LYS A 96 19.15 -10.50 -5.73
N GLU A 97 20.03 -9.82 -6.44
CA GLU A 97 21.19 -9.14 -5.84
C GLU A 97 20.73 -8.12 -4.78
N PHE A 98 19.70 -7.33 -5.10
CA PHE A 98 19.08 -6.41 -4.13
C PHE A 98 18.59 -7.15 -2.88
N THR A 99 17.87 -8.28 -3.06
CA THR A 99 17.33 -9.05 -1.96
C THR A 99 18.44 -9.64 -1.09
N ASP A 100 19.52 -10.16 -1.70
CA ASP A 100 20.67 -10.69 -1.01
C ASP A 100 21.41 -9.60 -0.19
N LYS A 101 21.54 -8.39 -0.73
CA LYS A 101 22.08 -7.23 -0.01
C LYS A 101 21.19 -6.83 1.16
N LEU A 102 19.88 -6.79 0.95
CA LEU A 102 18.91 -6.47 1.99
C LEU A 102 18.96 -7.46 3.16
N VAL A 103 19.08 -8.76 2.88
CA VAL A 103 19.24 -9.79 3.92
C VAL A 103 20.52 -9.55 4.75
N LYS A 104 21.64 -9.25 4.07
CA LYS A 104 22.91 -8.95 4.76
C LYS A 104 22.78 -7.72 5.66
N GLU A 105 22.12 -6.67 5.16
CA GLU A 105 21.94 -5.43 5.91
C GLU A 105 21.01 -5.64 7.13
N ILE A 106 19.89 -6.36 6.98
CA ILE A 106 19.00 -6.70 8.10
C ILE A 106 19.77 -7.42 9.21
N LYS A 107 20.64 -8.37 8.87
CA LYS A 107 21.45 -9.14 9.84
C LYS A 107 22.44 -8.29 10.63
N LEU A 108 22.72 -7.06 10.24
CA LEU A 108 23.52 -6.13 11.05
C LEU A 108 22.74 -5.58 12.26
N TYR A 109 21.42 -5.68 12.26
CA TYR A 109 20.56 -5.05 13.24
C TYR A 109 19.73 -6.03 14.08
N THR A 110 19.67 -7.31 13.69
CA THR A 110 18.85 -8.31 14.39
C THR A 110 19.27 -9.75 14.11
N ASP A 111 19.11 -10.61 15.12
CA ASP A 111 19.29 -12.07 15.01
C ASP A 111 17.99 -12.81 14.68
N LYS A 112 16.89 -12.10 14.45
CA LYS A 112 15.60 -12.73 14.13
C LYS A 112 15.68 -13.56 12.84
N PRO A 113 15.01 -14.70 12.78
CA PRO A 113 14.91 -15.50 11.56
C PRO A 113 14.34 -14.69 10.40
N ILE A 114 14.89 -14.89 9.22
CA ILE A 114 14.45 -14.24 7.98
C ILE A 114 13.86 -15.30 7.07
N GLU A 115 12.68 -15.02 6.53
CA GLU A 115 12.04 -15.81 5.49
C GLU A 115 11.83 -14.93 4.26
N ILE A 116 12.19 -15.44 3.09
CA ILE A 116 11.96 -14.74 1.81
C ILE A 116 10.74 -15.39 1.15
N ARG A 117 9.68 -14.59 0.91
CA ARG A 117 8.52 -15.06 0.16
C ARG A 117 8.88 -15.20 -1.31
N PRO A 118 8.82 -16.40 -1.90
CA PRO A 118 9.08 -16.56 -3.32
C PRO A 118 8.03 -15.80 -4.14
N LYS A 119 8.47 -15.22 -5.24
CA LYS A 119 7.58 -14.57 -6.19
C LYS A 119 6.95 -15.64 -7.07
N VAL A 120 5.71 -15.98 -6.75
CA VAL A 120 4.92 -16.96 -7.51
C VAL A 120 4.20 -16.30 -8.70
N GLY A 121 3.92 -17.07 -9.74
CA GLY A 121 3.09 -16.68 -10.87
C GLY A 121 1.70 -16.21 -10.43
N ARG A 122 1.00 -15.46 -11.33
CA ARG A 122 -0.33 -14.90 -11.01
C ARG A 122 -1.34 -15.97 -10.59
N ASP A 123 -1.28 -17.13 -11.23
CA ASP A 123 -2.24 -18.23 -11.01
C ASP A 123 -2.06 -18.91 -9.64
N GLN A 124 -0.86 -18.81 -9.06
CA GLN A 124 -0.55 -19.34 -7.74
C GLN A 124 -0.85 -18.34 -6.62
N ARG A 125 -0.91 -17.03 -6.90
CA ARG A 125 -1.21 -15.99 -5.90
C ARG A 125 -2.62 -16.09 -5.35
N VAL A 126 -3.57 -16.54 -6.16
CA VAL A 126 -4.99 -16.67 -5.80
C VAL A 126 -5.19 -17.72 -4.70
N LYS A 127 -4.30 -18.71 -4.62
CA LYS A 127 -4.41 -19.82 -3.63
C LYS A 127 -3.82 -19.50 -2.26
N TYR A 128 -2.87 -18.55 -2.17
CA TYR A 128 -2.20 -18.22 -0.93
C TYR A 128 -1.67 -16.78 -0.96
N THR A 129 -2.41 -15.87 -0.37
CA THR A 129 -2.06 -14.45 -0.33
C THR A 129 -0.94 -14.16 0.68
N VAL A 130 -0.34 -12.98 0.63
CA VAL A 130 0.62 -12.56 1.66
C VAL A 130 -0.08 -12.38 3.01
N GLN A 131 -1.33 -11.94 3.00
CA GLN A 131 -2.13 -11.82 4.21
C GLN A 131 -2.37 -13.16 4.90
N ASP A 132 -2.71 -14.22 4.13
CA ASP A 132 -2.88 -15.58 4.69
C ASP A 132 -1.59 -16.07 5.36
N GLN A 133 -0.44 -15.81 4.72
CA GLN A 133 0.85 -16.13 5.30
C GLN A 133 1.08 -15.37 6.61
N LEU A 134 0.84 -14.10 6.65
CA LEU A 134 1.07 -13.23 7.81
C LEU A 134 0.13 -13.56 8.98
N ARG A 135 -1.12 -13.98 8.72
CA ARG A 135 -2.08 -14.40 9.76
C ARG A 135 -1.66 -15.63 10.54
N SER A 136 -0.65 -16.36 10.09
CA SER A 136 -0.09 -17.52 10.83
C SER A 136 0.44 -17.18 12.24
N GLY A 137 0.65 -15.91 12.55
CA GLY A 137 1.23 -15.47 13.83
C GLY A 137 2.74 -15.69 13.95
N LYS A 138 3.39 -16.13 12.88
CA LYS A 138 4.84 -16.40 12.83
C LYS A 138 5.68 -15.13 12.72
N TYR A 139 5.12 -14.06 12.10
CA TYR A 139 5.90 -12.93 11.63
C TYR A 139 5.94 -11.76 12.61
N HIS A 140 7.14 -11.21 12.76
CA HIS A 140 7.42 -10.00 13.53
C HIS A 140 7.09 -8.73 12.72
N CYS A 141 7.59 -8.66 11.52
CA CYS A 141 7.32 -7.61 10.55
C CYS A 141 7.48 -8.12 9.12
N LEU A 142 7.01 -7.32 8.16
CA LEU A 142 7.23 -7.51 6.73
C LEU A 142 8.23 -6.47 6.24
N VAL A 143 9.20 -6.86 5.42
CA VAL A 143 10.15 -5.95 4.75
C VAL A 143 9.95 -6.02 3.24
N THR A 144 9.86 -4.85 2.59
CA THR A 144 9.75 -4.79 1.13
C THR A 144 10.33 -3.49 0.56
N TYR A 145 10.68 -3.50 -0.72
CA TYR A 145 11.11 -2.29 -1.42
C TYR A 145 9.90 -1.42 -1.80
N ASN A 146 9.02 -1.89 -2.68
CA ASN A 146 7.91 -1.12 -3.23
C ASN A 146 6.63 -1.94 -3.43
N SER A 147 6.47 -3.06 -2.73
CA SER A 147 5.26 -3.89 -2.85
C SER A 147 4.10 -3.32 -2.04
N ILE A 148 2.88 -3.45 -2.54
CA ILE A 148 1.64 -3.18 -1.78
C ILE A 148 1.48 -4.11 -0.57
N ALA A 149 2.28 -5.18 -0.47
CA ALA A 149 2.32 -6.07 0.68
C ALA A 149 2.59 -5.35 2.01
N SER A 150 3.22 -4.16 1.99
CA SER A 150 3.34 -3.30 3.17
C SER A 150 1.98 -2.85 3.71
N LEU A 151 1.07 -2.42 2.83
CA LEU A 151 -0.29 -2.05 3.20
C LEU A 151 -1.09 -3.26 3.68
N GLU A 152 -0.97 -4.38 2.97
CA GLU A 152 -1.61 -5.64 3.35
C GLU A 152 -1.16 -6.11 4.74
N ALA A 153 0.13 -5.98 5.08
CA ALA A 153 0.66 -6.31 6.40
C ALA A 153 0.08 -5.39 7.49
N ILE A 154 0.11 -4.07 7.26
CA ILE A 154 -0.35 -3.09 8.24
C ILE A 154 -1.84 -3.25 8.54
N THR A 155 -2.67 -3.49 7.51
CA THR A 155 -4.11 -3.67 7.68
C THR A 155 -4.51 -4.92 8.45
N ILE A 156 -3.60 -5.88 8.58
CA ILE A 156 -3.82 -7.10 9.41
C ILE A 156 -3.03 -7.09 10.72
N GLY A 157 -2.42 -5.97 11.12
CA GLY A 157 -1.77 -5.83 12.42
C GLY A 157 -0.28 -6.15 12.46
N ILE A 158 0.36 -6.36 11.31
CA ILE A 158 1.81 -6.63 11.20
C ILE A 158 2.54 -5.36 10.74
N PRO A 159 3.57 -4.88 11.46
CA PRO A 159 4.38 -3.76 11.01
C PRO A 159 5.05 -4.02 9.66
N ALA A 160 5.23 -2.96 8.88
CA ALA A 160 6.01 -3.03 7.65
C ALA A 160 7.25 -2.13 7.73
N VAL A 161 8.33 -2.57 7.10
CA VAL A 161 9.53 -1.79 6.83
C VAL A 161 9.66 -1.63 5.32
N VAL A 162 9.71 -0.41 4.82
CA VAL A 162 9.82 -0.13 3.39
C VAL A 162 11.14 0.55 3.08
N THR A 163 11.87 0.02 2.10
CA THR A 163 13.22 0.47 1.75
C THR A 163 13.27 1.26 0.43
N GLY A 164 12.10 1.53 -0.16
CA GLY A 164 11.96 2.33 -1.38
C GLY A 164 10.63 3.05 -1.48
N PRO A 165 10.40 3.77 -2.58
CA PRO A 165 9.15 4.51 -2.80
C PRO A 165 7.93 3.56 -2.76
N ASN A 166 7.03 3.77 -1.79
CA ASN A 166 5.93 2.87 -1.52
C ASN A 166 4.72 3.65 -0.99
N ALA A 167 3.51 3.30 -1.45
CA ALA A 167 2.29 3.92 -0.96
C ALA A 167 2.06 3.70 0.54
N GLY A 168 2.60 2.62 1.10
CA GLY A 168 2.59 2.35 2.53
C GLY A 168 3.67 3.08 3.34
N SER A 169 4.56 3.89 2.73
CA SER A 169 5.67 4.55 3.44
C SER A 169 5.20 5.43 4.59
N TYR A 170 4.06 6.10 4.46
CA TYR A 170 3.47 6.92 5.52
C TYR A 170 3.12 6.11 6.78
N LEU A 171 2.76 4.85 6.62
CA LEU A 171 2.36 3.95 7.71
C LEU A 171 3.49 3.00 8.16
N SER A 172 4.67 3.05 7.54
CA SER A 172 5.73 2.06 7.71
C SER A 172 6.97 2.65 8.35
N GLU A 173 7.76 1.79 8.97
CA GLU A 173 9.16 2.10 9.27
C GLU A 173 9.97 2.21 7.96
N THR A 174 10.90 3.14 7.90
CA THR A 174 11.76 3.35 6.71
C THR A 174 13.24 3.09 6.98
N LYS A 175 13.60 2.84 8.24
CA LYS A 175 14.99 2.61 8.67
C LYS A 175 15.18 1.19 9.16
N LEU A 176 16.00 0.40 8.47
CA LEU A 176 16.28 -0.99 8.84
C LEU A 176 16.85 -1.16 10.25
N LYS A 177 17.57 -0.19 10.77
CA LYS A 177 18.10 -0.22 12.14
C LYS A 177 17.02 -0.31 13.23
N ASN A 178 15.78 0.04 12.92
CA ASN A 178 14.64 -0.03 13.84
C ASN A 178 13.87 -1.37 13.71
N ILE A 179 14.40 -2.35 13.00
CA ILE A 179 13.68 -3.58 12.63
C ILE A 179 13.23 -4.43 13.83
N ASP A 180 13.90 -4.29 14.98
CA ASP A 180 13.50 -5.00 16.20
C ASP A 180 12.30 -4.37 16.91
N ALA A 181 12.07 -3.08 16.70
CA ALA A 181 10.91 -2.34 17.20
C ALA A 181 10.40 -1.39 16.10
N PRO A 182 9.92 -1.93 14.96
CA PRO A 182 9.50 -1.12 13.83
C PRO A 182 8.26 -0.31 14.19
N TYR A 183 8.18 0.90 13.65
CA TYR A 183 7.01 1.75 13.77
C TYR A 183 5.73 0.99 13.37
N TYR A 184 4.70 1.12 14.18
CA TYR A 184 3.37 0.66 13.85
C TYR A 184 2.36 1.79 14.07
N PRO A 185 1.61 2.20 13.04
CA PRO A 185 0.74 3.36 13.10
C PRO A 185 -0.47 3.13 14.02
N SER A 186 -1.05 4.24 14.49
CA SER A 186 -2.32 4.24 15.19
C SER A 186 -3.48 3.82 14.28
N PHE A 187 -4.59 3.41 14.88
CA PHE A 187 -5.82 3.13 14.13
C PHE A 187 -6.23 4.30 13.23
N LYS A 188 -6.15 5.52 13.74
CA LYS A 188 -6.53 6.73 12.98
C LYS A 188 -5.67 6.88 11.73
N GLU A 189 -4.35 6.75 11.86
CA GLU A 189 -3.42 6.87 10.72
C GLU A 189 -3.68 5.80 9.67
N ILE A 190 -3.88 4.55 10.10
CA ILE A 190 -4.20 3.44 9.18
C ILE A 190 -5.51 3.73 8.45
N TYR A 191 -6.56 4.08 9.18
CA TYR A 191 -7.88 4.34 8.62
C TYR A 191 -7.86 5.49 7.60
N GLU A 192 -7.26 6.62 7.95
CA GLU A 192 -7.18 7.79 7.06
C GLU A 192 -6.41 7.46 5.77
N HIS A 193 -5.31 6.73 5.90
CA HIS A 193 -4.51 6.38 4.74
C HIS A 193 -5.17 5.33 3.85
N VAL A 194 -5.80 4.32 4.42
CA VAL A 194 -6.62 3.34 3.68
C VAL A 194 -7.77 4.05 2.97
N TYR A 195 -8.46 4.96 3.65
CA TYR A 195 -9.54 5.76 3.07
C TYR A 195 -9.04 6.59 1.87
N TYR A 196 -7.91 7.27 2.02
CA TYR A 196 -7.29 8.03 0.95
C TYR A 196 -6.92 7.15 -0.26
N LEU A 197 -6.19 6.05 -0.03
CA LEU A 197 -5.74 5.15 -1.09
C LEU A 197 -6.89 4.45 -1.81
N THR A 198 -7.96 4.11 -1.09
CA THR A 198 -9.19 3.53 -1.68
C THR A 198 -9.78 4.48 -2.72
N ASN A 199 -9.73 5.78 -2.48
CA ASN A 199 -10.21 6.78 -3.42
C ASN A 199 -9.20 7.13 -4.54
N CYS A 200 -7.96 6.66 -4.45
CA CYS A 200 -6.93 6.81 -5.49
C CYS A 200 -6.88 5.64 -6.47
N GLN A 201 -7.83 4.72 -6.41
CA GLN A 201 -7.94 3.59 -7.34
C GLN A 201 -9.29 3.61 -8.07
N LEU A 202 -9.30 3.10 -9.30
CA LEU A 202 -10.44 3.10 -10.19
C LEU A 202 -10.67 1.71 -10.75
N ASN A 203 -11.91 1.36 -11.05
CA ASN A 203 -12.20 0.18 -11.85
C ASN A 203 -12.15 0.50 -13.36
N SER A 204 -12.17 -0.55 -14.19
CA SER A 204 -12.03 -0.41 -15.64
C SER A 204 -13.12 0.45 -16.29
N ASP A 205 -14.34 0.43 -15.74
CA ASP A 205 -15.46 1.20 -16.30
C ASP A 205 -15.33 2.68 -15.97
N GLU A 206 -14.76 3.00 -14.82
CA GLU A 206 -14.55 4.39 -14.39
C GLU A 206 -13.50 5.11 -15.23
N PHE A 207 -12.51 4.40 -15.79
CA PHE A 207 -11.55 5.01 -16.73
C PHE A 207 -12.20 5.60 -17.97
N ARG A 208 -13.41 5.17 -18.30
CA ARG A 208 -14.21 5.71 -19.42
C ARG A 208 -14.99 6.96 -19.03
N SER A 209 -14.98 7.35 -17.75
CA SER A 209 -15.75 8.46 -17.21
C SER A 209 -14.87 9.69 -16.94
N PRO A 210 -15.29 10.90 -17.37
CA PRO A 210 -14.63 12.14 -16.97
C PRO A 210 -14.55 12.36 -15.45
N LYS A 211 -15.44 11.71 -14.67
CA LYS A 211 -15.43 11.76 -13.20
C LYS A 211 -14.15 11.20 -12.62
N ALA A 212 -13.66 10.10 -13.17
CA ALA A 212 -12.42 9.46 -12.73
C ALA A 212 -11.22 10.42 -12.79
N TYR A 213 -11.06 11.11 -13.91
CA TYR A 213 -10.01 12.10 -14.07
C TYR A 213 -10.12 13.24 -13.04
N LYS A 214 -11.34 13.74 -12.78
CA LYS A 214 -11.58 14.79 -11.79
C LYS A 214 -11.20 14.33 -10.38
N VAL A 215 -11.57 13.10 -9.98
CA VAL A 215 -11.20 12.53 -8.67
C VAL A 215 -9.69 12.46 -8.50
N ILE A 216 -9.00 11.89 -9.50
CA ILE A 216 -7.54 11.75 -9.44
C ILE A 216 -6.87 13.12 -9.37
N LYS A 217 -7.30 14.07 -10.19
CA LYS A 217 -6.77 15.43 -10.17
C LYS A 217 -7.00 16.12 -8.82
N ALA A 218 -8.18 15.97 -8.23
CA ALA A 218 -8.50 16.55 -6.92
C ALA A 218 -7.64 15.93 -5.79
N LEU A 219 -7.44 14.62 -5.80
CA LEU A 219 -6.75 13.92 -4.71
C LEU A 219 -5.22 13.92 -4.85
N GLN A 220 -4.68 14.05 -6.05
CA GLN A 220 -3.24 13.95 -6.31
C GLN A 220 -2.64 15.16 -7.04
N GLY A 221 -3.46 16.13 -7.50
CA GLY A 221 -3.01 17.26 -8.33
C GLY A 221 -1.93 18.12 -7.67
N ASP A 222 -1.98 18.29 -6.36
CA ASP A 222 -1.02 19.11 -5.62
C ASP A 222 0.33 18.39 -5.35
N ALA A 223 0.40 17.09 -5.58
CA ALA A 223 1.65 16.34 -5.51
C ALA A 223 2.72 16.86 -6.49
N ILE A 224 2.30 17.56 -7.51
CA ILE A 224 3.19 18.21 -8.50
C ILE A 224 3.90 19.42 -7.87
N LYS A 225 3.30 20.07 -6.86
CA LYS A 225 3.87 21.24 -6.19
C LYS A 225 4.83 20.93 -5.06
N SER A 226 4.79 19.72 -4.50
CA SER A 226 5.60 19.33 -3.34
C SER A 226 6.99 18.76 -3.67
N LYS A 227 7.51 18.95 -4.88
CA LYS A 227 8.88 18.52 -5.27
C LYS A 227 10.03 19.16 -4.45
N GLY A 228 9.72 19.93 -3.41
CA GLY A 228 10.70 20.58 -2.55
C GLY A 228 10.86 19.99 -1.15
N ALA A 229 10.14 18.94 -0.76
CA ALA A 229 10.06 18.48 0.64
C ALA A 229 10.55 17.04 0.91
N ILE A 230 11.38 16.48 0.04
CA ILE A 230 12.14 15.26 0.39
C ILE A 230 13.59 15.72 0.59
N LYS A 231 13.90 16.09 1.83
CA LYS A 231 15.27 16.19 2.34
C LYS A 231 15.63 14.87 3.00
#